data_7f37240fcb4083618256a382ba4dfa1d
#
_entry.id   7f37240fcb4083618256a382ba4dfa1d
#
_cell.length_a   1.000
_cell.length_b   1.000
_cell.length_c   1.000
_cell.angle_alpha   90.00
_cell.angle_beta   90.00
_cell.angle_gamma   90.00
#
_symmetry.space_group_name_H-M   'P 1'
#
loop_
_entity.id
_entity.type
_entity.pdbx_description
1 polymer ?
#
loop_
_entity_poly.entity_id
_entity_poly.type
_entity_poly.pdbx_seq_one_letter_code
_entity_poly.pdbx_strand_id
1 'polypeptide(L)'
;MVKRLLSLALVLCAALGLSACKPEENDKAASNNSGTEIRLLSGSENKSIEPILQEAARQAGATLKVTYKGSVDIMLELEKGKSSEYDAVMPADRMWITLGDKTRAVKNIASIYRSPVVFGVKRSVAEKLGWTKNEVKVADILKAAQDGKLRFMMTSATQSNSGAAAYFGFLYAFAGNPEVLSESDLDKPQVGDKVKTILGSVNRTAGSSGWLKDLFLDRYDYFDAMVNYESMIIETNQALVQQGREPLYAVYPVDGLAIADAPLGLVAKGDPAKDAAFAKIQDYLLSAPVQNQLLNQGRRTGLGVNASGANQTVFNPALGIDINKVLTPITMPAPEVIEKALTLYQTAFRKPSLTVFVLDFSGSMAGSAEEELKNAMRVMLDQSLAKRYMLQASPKDVFIVVPFDSQTRWVKKVEGNDQNKLMELWQAVAREKANNGTDIYSPVIAALPEIRKYNYENYSTSVILMTDGKSEGSFDNLKQSLAAQALTGMPVYSIMFGAADPSQLNAIAVFTTGKVFNGSKDLISAFREAKGYN
;
A
#
# COMPACT_ATOMS: atom_id res chain seq x y z
N MET A 1 53.07 32.28 28.51
CA MET A 1 53.40 32.54 29.94
C MET A 1 52.49 31.68 30.77
N VAL A 2 53.07 30.68 31.32
CA VAL A 2 53.27 30.35 32.75
C VAL A 2 52.02 29.71 33.34
N LYS A 3 52.02 28.38 33.42
CA LYS A 3 52.46 27.42 34.46
C LYS A 3 51.46 27.21 35.58
N ARG A 4 51.06 25.98 35.73
CA ARG A 4 51.38 24.96 36.78
C ARG A 4 50.45 25.03 38.00
N LEU A 5 50.10 24.04 38.77
CA LEU A 5 50.41 22.61 39.01
C LEU A 5 49.48 22.10 40.12
N LEU A 6 49.06 20.86 40.03
CA LEU A 6 49.08 19.79 41.05
C LEU A 6 48.69 20.10 42.51
N SER A 7 47.81 19.31 43.13
CA SER A 7 48.24 18.28 44.09
C SER A 7 47.12 17.38 44.60
N LEU A 8 47.43 16.13 44.61
CA LEU A 8 46.90 14.95 45.28
C LEU A 8 46.89 15.08 46.80
N ALA A 9 45.89 14.55 47.52
CA ALA A 9 46.07 13.97 48.83
C ALA A 9 45.01 12.92 49.14
N LEU A 10 45.47 11.70 49.27
CA LEU A 10 44.87 10.50 49.85
C LEU A 10 44.95 10.61 51.36
N VAL A 11 43.89 10.29 52.15
CA VAL A 11 44.00 9.74 53.51
C VAL A 11 42.90 8.73 53.77
N LEU A 12 43.33 7.55 54.15
CA LEU A 12 42.65 6.37 54.64
C LEU A 12 42.51 6.50 56.15
N CYS A 13 41.33 6.14 56.74
CA CYS A 13 41.26 5.50 58.10
C CYS A 13 39.86 5.00 58.40
N ALA A 14 39.75 3.77 58.47
CA ALA A 14 39.26 2.70 59.40
C ALA A 14 38.06 2.97 60.31
N ALA A 15 37.09 2.09 60.11
CA ALA A 15 36.23 1.31 60.98
C ALA A 15 35.98 1.74 62.45
N LEU A 16 34.67 1.80 62.79
CA LEU A 16 34.08 1.14 63.96
C LEU A 16 32.54 1.19 63.84
N GLY A 17 31.91 0.08 64.06
CA GLY A 17 30.48 -0.12 63.91
C GLY A 17 29.64 0.44 65.05
N LEU A 18 28.40 0.75 64.71
CA LEU A 18 27.28 0.78 65.66
C LEU A 18 25.99 0.42 64.89
N SER A 19 25.38 -0.68 65.32
CA SER A 19 24.05 -1.13 64.90
C SER A 19 23.00 -0.07 65.24
N ALA A 20 22.23 0.36 64.25
CA ALA A 20 20.96 1.04 64.47
C ALA A 20 19.97 0.60 63.37
N CYS A 21 18.79 0.25 63.83
CA CYS A 21 17.64 -0.28 63.10
C CYS A 21 17.37 0.42 61.79
N LYS A 22 17.20 -0.36 60.71
CA LYS A 22 16.59 0.05 59.44
C LYS A 22 15.07 0.14 59.65
N PRO A 23 14.41 1.22 59.18
CA PRO A 23 12.99 1.15 58.88
C PRO A 23 12.85 0.29 57.59
N GLU A 24 11.90 -0.63 57.59
CA GLU A 24 11.45 -1.32 56.39
C GLU A 24 10.93 -0.29 55.41
N GLU A 25 11.73 0.03 54.38
CA GLU A 25 11.20 0.59 53.16
C GLU A 25 10.40 -0.52 52.47
N ASN A 26 9.08 -0.33 52.51
CA ASN A 26 8.17 -1.02 51.60
C ASN A 26 8.66 -0.83 50.17
N ASP A 27 9.36 -1.80 49.64
CA ASP A 27 9.48 -2.02 48.23
C ASP A 27 8.07 -2.20 47.67
N LYS A 28 7.45 -1.09 47.28
CA LYS A 28 6.35 -1.12 46.35
C LYS A 28 6.90 -1.79 45.11
N ALA A 29 6.58 -3.07 44.98
CA ALA A 29 6.73 -3.82 43.77
C ALA A 29 6.36 -2.88 42.60
N ALA A 30 7.30 -2.59 41.75
CA ALA A 30 7.03 -2.07 40.41
C ALA A 30 6.05 -3.07 39.79
N SER A 31 4.77 -2.71 39.77
CA SER A 31 3.76 -3.47 39.07
C SER A 31 4.25 -3.54 37.61
N ASN A 32 4.68 -4.71 37.21
CA ASN A 32 4.76 -5.07 35.80
C ASN A 32 3.34 -4.93 35.25
N ASN A 33 2.98 -3.73 34.86
CA ASN A 33 1.80 -3.46 34.08
C ASN A 33 2.07 -3.98 32.66
N SER A 34 2.13 -5.30 32.50
CA SER A 34 1.99 -5.95 31.22
C SER A 34 0.53 -5.78 30.80
N GLY A 35 0.19 -4.55 30.40
CA GLY A 35 -1.12 -4.23 29.84
C GLY A 35 -1.43 -5.18 28.68
N THR A 36 -2.69 -5.52 28.51
CA THR A 36 -3.18 -6.35 27.41
C THR A 36 -2.65 -5.79 26.08
N GLU A 37 -1.86 -6.58 25.33
CA GLU A 37 -1.37 -6.19 24.01
C GLU A 37 -2.44 -6.51 22.94
N ILE A 38 -2.84 -5.51 22.16
CA ILE A 38 -3.71 -5.64 20.97
C ILE A 38 -2.86 -5.45 19.73
N ARG A 39 -2.88 -6.44 18.83
CA ARG A 39 -2.25 -6.39 17.51
C ARG A 39 -3.29 -6.00 16.48
N LEU A 40 -3.15 -4.80 15.91
CA LEU A 40 -4.06 -4.24 14.91
C LEU A 40 -3.44 -4.33 13.51
N LEU A 41 -4.15 -4.94 12.57
CA LEU A 41 -3.84 -4.87 11.14
C LEU A 41 -4.71 -3.80 10.48
N SER A 42 -4.10 -2.75 9.97
CA SER A 42 -4.79 -1.54 9.49
C SER A 42 -4.40 -1.16 8.07
N GLY A 43 -5.28 -0.47 7.37
CA GLY A 43 -4.97 0.17 6.10
C GLY A 43 -3.99 1.34 6.27
N SER A 44 -3.18 1.61 5.23
CA SER A 44 -2.13 2.66 5.28
C SER A 44 -2.68 4.09 5.37
N GLU A 45 -3.94 4.32 5.02
CA GLU A 45 -4.67 5.59 5.16
C GLU A 45 -4.89 5.99 6.63
N ASN A 46 -4.76 5.02 7.54
CA ASN A 46 -4.89 5.24 8.98
C ASN A 46 -3.57 5.66 9.67
N LYS A 47 -2.46 5.70 8.94
CA LYS A 47 -1.15 6.00 9.54
C LYS A 47 -1.11 7.38 10.20
N SER A 48 -1.77 8.38 9.63
CA SER A 48 -1.81 9.74 10.20
C SER A 48 -2.66 9.85 11.47
N ILE A 49 -3.59 8.92 11.72
CA ILE A 49 -4.38 8.86 12.95
C ILE A 49 -3.79 7.90 13.99
N GLU A 50 -2.61 7.32 13.75
CA GLU A 50 -1.97 6.42 14.72
C GLU A 50 -1.86 7.01 16.14
N PRO A 51 -1.53 8.31 16.32
CA PRO A 51 -1.54 8.91 17.67
C PRO A 51 -2.89 8.80 18.38
N ILE A 52 -4.01 8.91 17.66
CA ILE A 52 -5.37 8.75 18.22
C ILE A 52 -5.62 7.28 18.59
N LEU A 53 -5.17 6.32 17.73
CA LEU A 53 -5.29 4.89 18.00
C LEU A 53 -4.46 4.47 19.22
N GLN A 54 -3.24 4.99 19.38
CA GLN A 54 -2.38 4.74 20.54
C GLN A 54 -2.99 5.31 21.82
N GLU A 55 -3.56 6.51 21.74
CA GLU A 55 -4.25 7.11 22.90
C GLU A 55 -5.49 6.30 23.29
N ALA A 56 -6.27 5.80 22.31
CA ALA A 56 -7.41 4.92 22.60
C ALA A 56 -6.98 3.65 23.34
N ALA A 57 -5.87 3.03 22.94
CA ALA A 57 -5.34 1.87 23.64
C ALA A 57 -4.89 2.22 25.08
N ARG A 58 -4.20 3.35 25.25
CA ARG A 58 -3.78 3.83 26.58
C ARG A 58 -4.97 4.05 27.51
N GLN A 59 -6.05 4.65 27.02
CA GLN A 59 -7.30 4.86 27.78
C GLN A 59 -7.99 3.53 28.14
N ALA A 60 -7.82 2.51 27.30
CA ALA A 60 -8.33 1.17 27.57
C ALA A 60 -7.45 0.37 28.56
N GLY A 61 -6.28 0.89 28.98
CA GLY A 61 -5.30 0.17 29.78
C GLY A 61 -4.56 -0.92 28.99
N ALA A 62 -4.43 -0.74 27.67
CA ALA A 62 -3.81 -1.68 26.74
C ALA A 62 -2.63 -1.03 26.00
N THR A 63 -1.81 -1.87 25.36
CA THR A 63 -0.82 -1.46 24.37
C THR A 63 -1.30 -1.85 22.99
N LEU A 64 -1.00 -1.03 21.96
CA LEU A 64 -1.41 -1.28 20.59
C LEU A 64 -0.19 -1.43 19.69
N LYS A 65 -0.09 -2.57 19.01
CA LYS A 65 0.88 -2.77 17.93
C LYS A 65 0.17 -2.71 16.59
N VAL A 66 0.45 -1.66 15.81
CA VAL A 66 -0.19 -1.45 14.50
C VAL A 66 0.73 -1.96 13.39
N THR A 67 0.17 -2.73 12.48
CA THR A 67 0.79 -3.13 11.21
C THR A 67 -0.04 -2.56 10.07
N TYR A 68 0.62 -1.84 9.15
CA TYR A 68 -0.05 -1.26 7.99
C TYR A 68 0.13 -2.11 6.74
N LYS A 69 -0.96 -2.48 6.10
CA LYS A 69 -1.03 -3.28 4.88
C LYS A 69 -2.08 -2.73 3.91
N GLY A 70 -2.05 -3.21 2.66
CA GLY A 70 -3.15 -2.99 1.73
C GLY A 70 -4.41 -3.75 2.14
N SER A 71 -5.58 -3.28 1.71
CA SER A 71 -6.86 -3.90 2.12
C SER A 71 -7.01 -5.35 1.64
N VAL A 72 -6.40 -5.71 0.51
CA VAL A 72 -6.38 -7.12 0.05
C VAL A 72 -5.51 -8.00 0.95
N ASP A 73 -4.40 -7.47 1.50
CA ASP A 73 -3.61 -8.21 2.51
C ASP A 73 -4.41 -8.48 3.77
N ILE A 74 -5.20 -7.49 4.20
CA ILE A 74 -6.10 -7.64 5.36
C ILE A 74 -7.14 -8.72 5.07
N MET A 75 -7.73 -8.72 3.87
CA MET A 75 -8.66 -9.75 3.43
C MET A 75 -8.04 -11.15 3.48
N LEU A 76 -6.85 -11.32 2.92
CA LEU A 76 -6.13 -12.62 2.90
C LEU A 76 -5.75 -13.07 4.32
N GLU A 77 -5.38 -12.14 5.21
CA GLU A 77 -5.12 -12.47 6.61
C GLU A 77 -6.37 -12.96 7.33
N LEU A 78 -7.53 -12.35 7.03
CA LEU A 78 -8.81 -12.75 7.63
C LEU A 78 -9.28 -14.16 7.21
N GLU A 79 -8.82 -14.69 6.07
CA GLU A 79 -9.08 -16.09 5.70
C GLU A 79 -8.53 -17.10 6.72
N LYS A 80 -7.52 -16.71 7.52
CA LYS A 80 -6.98 -17.52 8.62
C LYS A 80 -7.92 -17.63 9.81
N GLY A 81 -8.97 -16.78 9.87
CA GLY A 81 -9.94 -16.75 10.94
C GLY A 81 -9.29 -16.56 12.30
N LYS A 82 -9.63 -17.39 13.28
CA LYS A 82 -9.07 -17.34 14.65
C LYS A 82 -7.56 -17.60 14.74
N SER A 83 -6.94 -18.20 13.72
CA SER A 83 -5.48 -18.43 13.66
C SER A 83 -4.69 -17.22 13.13
N SER A 84 -5.36 -16.12 12.79
CA SER A 84 -4.68 -14.86 12.50
C SER A 84 -3.78 -14.42 13.66
N GLU A 85 -2.63 -13.85 13.35
CA GLU A 85 -1.75 -13.27 14.37
C GLU A 85 -2.31 -11.96 14.97
N TYR A 86 -3.26 -11.31 14.29
CA TYR A 86 -3.85 -10.03 14.70
C TYR A 86 -5.11 -10.23 15.53
N ASP A 87 -5.31 -9.34 16.51
CA ASP A 87 -6.45 -9.34 17.41
C ASP A 87 -7.57 -8.41 16.92
N ALA A 88 -7.22 -7.45 16.07
CA ALA A 88 -8.17 -6.52 15.46
C ALA A 88 -7.78 -6.16 14.04
N VAL A 89 -8.76 -5.75 13.23
CA VAL A 89 -8.56 -5.30 11.86
C VAL A 89 -9.26 -3.98 11.61
N MET A 90 -8.64 -3.12 10.79
CA MET A 90 -9.20 -1.84 10.36
C MET A 90 -8.88 -1.61 8.87
N PRO A 91 -9.52 -2.35 7.94
CA PRO A 91 -9.41 -2.06 6.52
C PRO A 91 -10.11 -0.75 6.18
N ALA A 92 -9.88 -0.22 4.99
CA ALA A 92 -10.53 1.01 4.55
C ALA A 92 -12.04 0.86 4.34
N ASP A 93 -12.50 -0.35 3.98
CA ASP A 93 -13.90 -0.63 3.68
C ASP A 93 -14.32 -2.01 4.18
N ARG A 94 -15.58 -2.11 4.61
CA ARG A 94 -16.20 -3.33 5.15
C ARG A 94 -16.22 -4.49 4.15
N MET A 95 -16.23 -4.21 2.84
CA MET A 95 -16.22 -5.26 1.83
C MET A 95 -15.05 -6.24 2.00
N TRP A 96 -13.90 -5.77 2.47
CA TRP A 96 -12.71 -6.61 2.68
C TRP A 96 -12.87 -7.58 3.85
N ILE A 97 -13.61 -7.17 4.90
CA ILE A 97 -14.00 -8.08 5.98
C ILE A 97 -14.98 -9.12 5.42
N THR A 98 -15.98 -8.68 4.66
CA THR A 98 -16.99 -9.58 4.07
C THR A 98 -16.35 -10.63 3.15
N LEU A 99 -15.38 -10.22 2.33
CA LEU A 99 -14.67 -11.13 1.41
C LEU A 99 -13.71 -12.08 2.13
N GLY A 100 -13.00 -11.62 3.17
CA GLY A 100 -11.94 -12.40 3.82
C GLY A 100 -12.43 -13.26 4.98
N ASP A 101 -13.39 -12.79 5.77
CA ASP A 101 -13.82 -13.50 6.98
C ASP A 101 -14.83 -14.62 6.69
N LYS A 102 -14.39 -15.65 5.99
CA LYS A 102 -15.19 -16.84 5.65
C LYS A 102 -15.67 -17.62 6.91
N THR A 103 -14.98 -17.45 8.03
CA THR A 103 -15.27 -18.14 9.30
C THR A 103 -16.13 -17.34 10.25
N ARG A 104 -16.44 -16.09 9.91
CA ARG A 104 -17.17 -15.14 10.77
C ARG A 104 -16.46 -14.92 12.13
N ALA A 105 -15.13 -14.89 12.11
CA ALA A 105 -14.32 -14.64 13.29
C ALA A 105 -14.34 -13.17 13.72
N VAL A 106 -14.57 -12.23 12.79
CA VAL A 106 -14.61 -10.80 13.08
C VAL A 106 -15.94 -10.42 13.72
N LYS A 107 -15.87 -9.78 14.90
CA LYS A 107 -17.03 -9.35 15.68
C LYS A 107 -16.93 -7.86 16.00
N ASN A 108 -18.01 -7.30 16.54
CA ASN A 108 -18.09 -5.93 17.04
C ASN A 108 -17.57 -4.92 16.01
N ILE A 109 -18.03 -5.05 14.75
CA ILE A 109 -17.59 -4.19 13.66
C ILE A 109 -18.31 -2.85 13.73
N ALA A 110 -17.55 -1.75 13.89
CA ALA A 110 -18.09 -0.39 13.86
C ALA A 110 -17.30 0.48 12.88
N SER A 111 -17.99 1.30 12.10
CA SER A 111 -17.38 2.32 11.24
C SER A 111 -16.86 3.46 12.13
N ILE A 112 -15.56 3.74 12.08
CA ILE A 112 -14.93 4.78 12.88
C ILE A 112 -15.05 6.15 12.21
N TYR A 113 -14.89 6.18 10.89
CA TYR A 113 -15.06 7.39 10.07
C TYR A 113 -15.40 6.99 8.63
N ARG A 114 -15.69 7.99 7.78
CA ARG A 114 -15.90 7.81 6.35
C ARG A 114 -14.98 8.71 5.55
N SER A 115 -14.62 8.25 4.34
CA SER A 115 -13.87 9.07 3.40
C SER A 115 -14.30 8.73 1.96
N PRO A 116 -14.84 9.69 1.21
CA PRO A 116 -15.10 9.51 -0.22
C PRO A 116 -13.80 9.24 -0.98
N VAL A 117 -13.87 8.44 -2.03
CA VAL A 117 -12.77 8.26 -2.99
C VAL A 117 -12.96 9.25 -4.14
N VAL A 118 -12.03 10.16 -4.30
CA VAL A 118 -12.14 11.33 -5.19
C VAL A 118 -10.92 11.45 -6.10
N PHE A 119 -11.05 12.26 -7.16
CA PHE A 119 -9.91 12.71 -7.93
C PHE A 119 -9.40 14.03 -7.33
N GLY A 120 -8.20 14.01 -6.74
CA GLY A 120 -7.47 15.22 -6.41
C GLY A 120 -6.74 15.72 -7.66
N VAL A 121 -7.20 16.80 -8.25
CA VAL A 121 -6.69 17.34 -9.51
C VAL A 121 -6.00 18.67 -9.22
N LYS A 122 -4.82 18.96 -9.79
CA LYS A 122 -4.21 20.28 -9.69
C LYS A 122 -5.25 21.34 -10.02
N ARG A 123 -5.37 22.36 -9.17
CA ARG A 123 -6.43 23.36 -9.29
C ARG A 123 -6.46 24.01 -10.67
N SER A 124 -5.29 24.40 -11.19
CA SER A 124 -5.15 25.00 -12.52
C SER A 124 -5.63 24.07 -13.65
N VAL A 125 -5.45 22.75 -13.51
CA VAL A 125 -5.94 21.75 -14.45
C VAL A 125 -7.46 21.60 -14.33
N ALA A 126 -8.00 21.52 -13.11
CA ALA A 126 -9.44 21.45 -12.87
C ALA A 126 -10.16 22.71 -13.42
N GLU A 127 -9.57 23.89 -13.26
CA GLU A 127 -10.10 25.15 -13.83
C GLU A 127 -10.12 25.11 -15.37
N LYS A 128 -9.03 24.67 -16.00
CA LYS A 128 -8.94 24.52 -17.48
C LYS A 128 -9.95 23.53 -18.03
N LEU A 129 -10.25 22.46 -17.28
CA LEU A 129 -11.25 21.46 -17.65
C LEU A 129 -12.69 21.90 -17.31
N GLY A 130 -12.88 23.04 -16.61
CA GLY A 130 -14.17 23.52 -16.18
C GLY A 130 -14.78 22.79 -14.98
N TRP A 131 -13.99 21.93 -14.33
CA TRP A 131 -14.45 21.03 -13.25
C TRP A 131 -14.65 21.73 -11.90
N THR A 132 -14.17 22.96 -11.78
CA THR A 132 -14.44 23.81 -10.60
C THR A 132 -15.84 24.44 -10.61
N LYS A 133 -16.55 24.38 -11.74
CA LYS A 133 -17.86 25.02 -11.94
C LYS A 133 -18.97 24.05 -12.33
N ASN A 134 -18.62 22.88 -12.83
CA ASN A 134 -19.56 21.91 -13.37
C ASN A 134 -19.45 20.58 -12.61
N GLU A 135 -20.53 19.83 -12.58
CA GLU A 135 -20.51 18.44 -12.17
C GLU A 135 -19.67 17.61 -13.15
N VAL A 136 -18.95 16.62 -12.62
CA VAL A 136 -18.02 15.77 -13.38
C VAL A 136 -18.51 14.33 -13.34
N LYS A 137 -18.63 13.72 -14.51
CA LYS A 137 -18.90 12.29 -14.68
C LYS A 137 -17.61 11.52 -14.93
N VAL A 138 -17.63 10.23 -14.69
CA VAL A 138 -16.51 9.33 -15.04
C VAL A 138 -16.18 9.43 -16.53
N ALA A 139 -17.19 9.62 -17.39
CA ALA A 139 -16.98 9.83 -18.83
C ALA A 139 -16.17 11.10 -19.16
N ASP A 140 -16.32 12.18 -18.38
CA ASP A 140 -15.56 13.42 -18.57
C ASP A 140 -14.08 13.21 -18.20
N ILE A 141 -13.84 12.43 -17.14
CA ILE A 141 -12.49 12.04 -16.69
C ILE A 141 -11.82 11.19 -17.78
N LEU A 142 -12.54 10.18 -18.29
CA LEU A 142 -12.05 9.34 -19.38
C LEU A 142 -11.67 10.20 -20.60
N LYS A 143 -12.54 11.11 -21.01
CA LYS A 143 -12.28 11.99 -22.14
C LYS A 143 -11.06 12.89 -21.90
N ALA A 144 -10.92 13.49 -20.73
CA ALA A 144 -9.77 14.33 -20.41
C ALA A 144 -8.44 13.54 -20.45
N ALA A 145 -8.47 12.28 -19.99
CA ALA A 145 -7.30 11.40 -20.04
C ALA A 145 -6.95 10.99 -21.50
N GLN A 146 -7.95 10.62 -22.32
CA GLN A 146 -7.76 10.28 -23.72
C GLN A 146 -7.25 11.47 -24.56
N ASP A 147 -7.72 12.67 -24.26
CA ASP A 147 -7.28 13.92 -24.91
C ASP A 147 -5.86 14.35 -24.47
N GLY A 148 -5.21 13.60 -23.58
CA GLY A 148 -3.90 13.93 -23.01
C GLY A 148 -3.91 15.17 -22.08
N LYS A 149 -5.09 15.60 -21.63
CA LYS A 149 -5.28 16.77 -20.77
C LYS A 149 -5.22 16.44 -19.28
N LEU A 150 -5.19 15.16 -18.92
CA LEU A 150 -5.16 14.66 -17.54
C LEU A 150 -4.23 13.45 -17.44
N ARG A 151 -3.12 13.62 -16.75
CA ARG A 151 -2.21 12.52 -16.35
C ARG A 151 -2.50 12.20 -14.90
N PHE A 152 -3.01 11.03 -14.64
CA PHE A 152 -3.40 10.66 -13.28
C PHE A 152 -2.82 9.33 -12.84
N MET A 153 -2.75 9.17 -11.53
CA MET A 153 -2.30 7.97 -10.88
C MET A 153 -3.36 7.45 -9.91
N MET A 154 -3.39 6.14 -9.68
CA MET A 154 -4.29 5.49 -8.72
C MET A 154 -3.62 4.26 -8.09
N THR A 155 -4.20 3.72 -7.04
CA THR A 155 -3.73 2.44 -6.51
C THR A 155 -4.27 1.26 -7.33
N SER A 156 -3.59 0.12 -7.27
CA SER A 156 -4.09 -1.14 -7.86
C SER A 156 -5.37 -1.60 -7.14
N ALA A 157 -6.41 -1.91 -7.90
CA ALA A 157 -7.68 -2.39 -7.35
C ALA A 157 -7.57 -3.75 -6.64
N THR A 158 -6.55 -4.55 -6.95
CA THR A 158 -6.28 -5.84 -6.31
C THR A 158 -5.25 -5.77 -5.20
N GLN A 159 -4.95 -4.55 -4.70
CA GLN A 159 -4.08 -4.35 -3.55
C GLN A 159 -4.64 -3.34 -2.54
N SER A 160 -5.20 -2.24 -3.01
CA SER A 160 -5.65 -1.14 -2.16
C SER A 160 -7.10 -0.77 -2.42
N ASN A 161 -7.83 -0.46 -1.36
CA ASN A 161 -9.24 -0.10 -1.46
C ASN A 161 -9.50 1.17 -2.26
N SER A 162 -8.64 2.20 -2.23
CA SER A 162 -8.91 3.42 -3.03
C SER A 162 -8.95 3.12 -4.53
N GLY A 163 -8.10 2.19 -5.00
CA GLY A 163 -8.14 1.71 -6.38
C GLY A 163 -9.36 0.83 -6.67
N ALA A 164 -9.69 -0.10 -5.76
CA ALA A 164 -10.88 -0.92 -5.90
C ALA A 164 -12.16 -0.07 -5.92
N ALA A 165 -12.28 0.87 -5.00
CA ALA A 165 -13.43 1.78 -4.91
C ALA A 165 -13.61 2.63 -6.18
N ALA A 166 -12.52 3.20 -6.71
CA ALA A 166 -12.55 3.93 -7.98
C ALA A 166 -12.93 3.03 -9.15
N TYR A 167 -12.35 1.82 -9.20
CA TYR A 167 -12.68 0.84 -10.23
C TYR A 167 -14.15 0.44 -10.21
N PHE A 168 -14.75 0.19 -9.03
CA PHE A 168 -16.19 -0.04 -8.91
C PHE A 168 -16.98 1.19 -9.36
N GLY A 169 -16.54 2.41 -9.03
CA GLY A 169 -17.13 3.64 -9.54
C GLY A 169 -17.15 3.70 -11.08
N PHE A 170 -16.06 3.30 -11.73
CA PHE A 170 -15.99 3.24 -13.20
C PHE A 170 -16.96 2.20 -13.77
N LEU A 171 -17.06 1.03 -13.15
CA LEU A 171 -18.01 -0.02 -13.55
C LEU A 171 -19.45 0.48 -13.44
N TYR A 172 -19.82 1.10 -12.32
CA TYR A 172 -21.16 1.66 -12.12
C TYR A 172 -21.50 2.73 -13.16
N ALA A 173 -20.62 3.70 -13.36
CA ALA A 173 -20.83 4.79 -14.31
C ALA A 173 -21.04 4.27 -15.74
N PHE A 174 -20.20 3.33 -16.17
CA PHE A 174 -20.29 2.78 -17.53
C PHE A 174 -21.37 1.74 -17.71
N ALA A 175 -21.86 1.12 -16.63
CA ALA A 175 -23.04 0.25 -16.66
C ALA A 175 -24.37 1.03 -16.68
N GLY A 176 -24.33 2.37 -16.54
CA GLY A 176 -25.51 3.23 -16.55
C GLY A 176 -26.12 3.46 -15.16
N ASN A 177 -25.30 3.37 -14.11
CA ASN A 177 -25.67 3.54 -12.70
C ASN A 177 -26.84 2.66 -12.24
N PRO A 178 -26.72 1.33 -12.34
CA PRO A 178 -27.72 0.45 -11.76
C PRO A 178 -27.82 0.66 -10.24
N GLU A 179 -28.94 0.33 -9.64
CA GLU A 179 -29.10 0.38 -8.17
C GLU A 179 -28.05 -0.50 -7.47
N VAL A 180 -27.83 -1.72 -7.99
CA VAL A 180 -26.76 -2.63 -7.57
C VAL A 180 -26.15 -3.26 -8.81
N LEU A 181 -24.82 -3.26 -8.90
CA LEU A 181 -24.08 -3.87 -10.00
C LEU A 181 -24.27 -5.40 -9.98
N SER A 182 -24.56 -5.98 -11.15
CA SER A 182 -24.74 -7.42 -11.33
C SER A 182 -23.63 -8.04 -12.18
N GLU A 183 -23.53 -9.38 -12.20
CA GLU A 183 -22.60 -10.07 -13.10
C GLU A 183 -22.88 -9.78 -14.57
N SER A 184 -24.16 -9.67 -14.95
CA SER A 184 -24.55 -9.34 -16.33
C SER A 184 -24.12 -7.95 -16.76
N ASP A 185 -23.96 -6.99 -15.83
CA ASP A 185 -23.40 -5.67 -16.11
C ASP A 185 -21.92 -5.76 -16.44
N LEU A 186 -21.19 -6.63 -15.75
CA LEU A 186 -19.77 -6.87 -15.99
C LEU A 186 -19.49 -7.53 -17.34
N ASP A 187 -20.46 -8.32 -17.84
CA ASP A 187 -20.34 -9.05 -19.11
C ASP A 187 -20.68 -8.19 -20.34
N LYS A 188 -21.19 -6.97 -20.15
CA LYS A 188 -21.48 -6.04 -21.26
C LYS A 188 -20.19 -5.57 -21.93
N PRO A 189 -19.93 -5.84 -23.24
CA PRO A 189 -18.71 -5.46 -23.92
C PRO A 189 -18.41 -3.95 -23.83
N GLN A 190 -19.45 -3.09 -23.96
CA GLN A 190 -19.29 -1.64 -23.91
C GLN A 190 -18.84 -1.15 -22.53
N VAL A 191 -19.18 -1.84 -21.43
CA VAL A 191 -18.69 -1.55 -20.08
C VAL A 191 -17.22 -1.91 -20.02
N GLY A 192 -16.87 -3.13 -20.42
CA GLY A 192 -15.51 -3.63 -20.42
C GLY A 192 -14.55 -2.75 -21.24
N ASP A 193 -14.96 -2.31 -22.45
CA ASP A 193 -14.12 -1.49 -23.33
C ASP A 193 -13.84 -0.10 -22.74
N LYS A 194 -14.85 0.56 -22.15
CA LYS A 194 -14.67 1.86 -21.48
C LYS A 194 -13.81 1.74 -20.22
N VAL A 195 -14.01 0.67 -19.43
CA VAL A 195 -13.20 0.40 -18.24
C VAL A 195 -11.75 0.12 -18.62
N LYS A 196 -11.49 -0.69 -19.65
CA LYS A 196 -10.13 -0.88 -20.17
C LYS A 196 -9.49 0.44 -20.58
N THR A 197 -10.26 1.31 -21.22
CA THR A 197 -9.74 2.58 -21.73
C THR A 197 -9.33 3.49 -20.59
N ILE A 198 -10.18 3.66 -19.54
CA ILE A 198 -9.83 4.52 -18.41
C ILE A 198 -8.67 3.93 -17.59
N LEU A 199 -8.65 2.62 -17.36
CA LEU A 199 -7.54 1.95 -16.65
C LEU A 199 -6.25 1.95 -17.48
N GLY A 200 -6.35 1.86 -18.81
CA GLY A 200 -5.22 2.02 -19.73
C GLY A 200 -4.61 3.42 -19.72
N SER A 201 -5.40 4.43 -19.34
CA SER A 201 -4.96 5.83 -19.22
C SER A 201 -4.27 6.13 -17.88
N VAL A 202 -4.24 5.20 -16.93
CA VAL A 202 -3.50 5.35 -15.66
C VAL A 202 -2.01 5.42 -15.95
N ASN A 203 -1.37 6.52 -15.57
CA ASN A 203 0.05 6.75 -15.83
C ASN A 203 0.96 6.01 -14.85
N ARG A 204 0.50 5.84 -13.59
CA ARG A 204 1.25 5.13 -12.57
C ARG A 204 0.29 4.48 -11.56
N THR A 205 0.63 3.27 -11.10
CA THR A 205 -0.09 2.60 -10.03
C THR A 205 0.77 2.48 -8.76
N ALA A 206 0.09 2.32 -7.63
CA ALA A 206 0.70 2.09 -6.32
C ALA A 206 -0.06 0.99 -5.58
N GLY A 207 0.61 0.29 -4.66
CA GLY A 207 0.00 -0.76 -3.86
C GLY A 207 -0.70 -0.25 -2.59
N SER A 208 -0.52 1.02 -2.20
CA SER A 208 -1.19 1.61 -1.05
C SER A 208 -1.46 3.10 -1.22
N SER A 209 -2.54 3.56 -0.57
CA SER A 209 -3.01 4.96 -0.65
C SER A 209 -2.04 5.97 -0.05
N GLY A 210 -1.37 5.60 1.06
CA GLY A 210 -0.36 6.45 1.70
C GLY A 210 0.86 6.64 0.80
N TRP A 211 1.36 5.53 0.22
CA TRP A 211 2.50 5.63 -0.68
C TRP A 211 2.16 6.35 -1.99
N LEU A 212 0.93 6.20 -2.51
CA LEU A 212 0.47 6.97 -3.68
C LEU A 212 0.56 8.48 -3.42
N LYS A 213 0.14 8.92 -2.21
CA LYS A 213 0.29 10.31 -1.77
C LYS A 213 1.75 10.75 -1.79
N ASP A 214 2.63 9.97 -1.17
CA ASP A 214 4.06 10.30 -1.08
C ASP A 214 4.69 10.37 -2.48
N LEU A 215 4.39 9.41 -3.35
CA LEU A 215 4.85 9.41 -4.74
C LEU A 215 4.33 10.62 -5.53
N PHE A 216 3.07 11.04 -5.30
CA PHE A 216 2.52 12.22 -5.94
C PHE A 216 3.28 13.49 -5.52
N LEU A 217 3.59 13.63 -4.23
CA LEU A 217 4.37 14.76 -3.71
C LEU A 217 5.79 14.79 -4.30
N ASP A 218 6.47 13.64 -4.38
CA ASP A 218 7.81 13.51 -4.95
C ASP A 218 7.83 13.79 -6.46
N ARG A 219 6.76 13.42 -7.16
CA ARG A 219 6.63 13.53 -8.61
C ARG A 219 5.56 14.50 -9.05
N TYR A 220 5.32 15.53 -8.25
CA TYR A 220 4.28 16.53 -8.46
C TYR A 220 4.24 17.06 -9.90
N ASP A 221 5.39 17.34 -10.51
CA ASP A 221 5.44 17.96 -11.84
C ASP A 221 5.09 16.99 -12.99
N TYR A 222 5.11 15.67 -12.73
CA TYR A 222 4.81 14.66 -13.74
C TYR A 222 3.33 14.31 -13.85
N PHE A 223 2.55 14.51 -12.78
CA PHE A 223 1.14 14.13 -12.71
C PHE A 223 0.25 15.33 -12.47
N ASP A 224 -0.94 15.28 -13.03
CA ASP A 224 -1.94 16.32 -12.90
C ASP A 224 -2.97 15.99 -11.81
N ALA A 225 -3.15 14.69 -11.53
CA ALA A 225 -4.12 14.21 -10.55
C ALA A 225 -3.72 12.87 -9.92
N MET A 226 -4.34 12.58 -8.77
CA MET A 226 -4.36 11.23 -8.18
C MET A 226 -5.76 10.87 -7.70
N VAL A 227 -6.10 9.58 -7.78
CA VAL A 227 -7.30 9.01 -7.15
C VAL A 227 -6.95 8.56 -5.75
N ASN A 228 -7.59 9.14 -4.75
CA ASN A 228 -7.36 8.78 -3.36
C ASN A 228 -8.57 9.15 -2.48
N TYR A 229 -8.51 8.82 -1.20
CA TYR A 229 -9.51 9.27 -0.24
C TYR A 229 -9.49 10.79 -0.08
N GLU A 230 -10.65 11.40 0.14
CA GLU A 230 -10.77 12.82 0.47
C GLU A 230 -9.80 13.23 1.59
N SER A 231 -9.71 12.42 2.65
CA SER A 231 -8.78 12.66 3.75
C SER A 231 -7.31 12.71 3.30
N MET A 232 -6.93 11.84 2.35
CA MET A 232 -5.57 11.83 1.79
C MET A 232 -5.32 13.03 0.86
N ILE A 233 -6.34 13.51 0.15
CA ILE A 233 -6.25 14.74 -0.64
C ILE A 233 -6.08 15.96 0.29
N ILE A 234 -6.79 16.01 1.42
CA ILE A 234 -6.62 17.04 2.45
C ILE A 234 -5.18 17.05 2.98
N GLU A 235 -4.65 15.87 3.38
CA GLU A 235 -3.27 15.73 3.85
C GLU A 235 -2.25 16.15 2.77
N THR A 236 -2.50 15.77 1.51
CA THR A 236 -1.65 16.18 0.38
C THR A 236 -1.66 17.69 0.21
N ASN A 237 -2.81 18.32 0.30
CA ASN A 237 -2.94 19.78 0.17
C ASN A 237 -2.20 20.51 1.28
N GLN A 238 -2.24 20.01 2.52
CA GLN A 238 -1.46 20.56 3.62
C GLN A 238 0.05 20.51 3.31
N ALA A 239 0.54 19.39 2.79
CA ALA A 239 1.95 19.24 2.42
C ALA A 239 2.33 20.14 1.22
N LEU A 240 1.48 20.22 0.19
CA LEU A 240 1.70 21.08 -0.99
C LEU A 240 1.78 22.56 -0.61
N VAL A 241 0.86 23.04 0.24
CA VAL A 241 0.86 24.42 0.73
C VAL A 241 2.14 24.74 1.52
N GLN A 242 2.58 23.82 2.39
CA GLN A 242 3.85 23.96 3.12
C GLN A 242 5.07 24.03 2.19
N GLN A 243 5.00 23.36 1.03
CA GLN A 243 6.05 23.38 0.00
C GLN A 243 5.91 24.57 -0.97
N GLY A 244 4.93 25.48 -0.77
CA GLY A 244 4.64 26.58 -1.71
C GLY A 244 4.12 26.13 -3.07
N ARG A 245 3.57 24.92 -3.15
CA ARG A 245 3.01 24.33 -4.38
C ARG A 245 1.50 24.52 -4.45
N GLU A 246 0.97 24.47 -5.67
CA GLU A 246 -0.46 24.55 -5.93
C GLU A 246 -1.21 23.35 -5.32
N PRO A 247 -2.30 23.57 -4.57
CA PRO A 247 -3.10 22.48 -4.00
C PRO A 247 -3.97 21.79 -5.06
N LEU A 248 -4.45 20.60 -4.70
CA LEU A 248 -5.38 19.81 -5.49
C LEU A 248 -6.83 20.26 -5.23
N TYR A 249 -7.62 20.36 -6.28
CA TYR A 249 -9.07 20.47 -6.24
C TYR A 249 -9.71 19.09 -6.20
N ALA A 250 -10.60 18.83 -5.25
CA ALA A 250 -11.27 17.54 -5.12
C ALA A 250 -12.48 17.46 -6.06
N VAL A 251 -12.43 16.51 -6.99
CA VAL A 251 -13.50 16.19 -7.93
C VAL A 251 -14.19 14.90 -7.47
N TYR A 252 -15.49 14.98 -7.23
CA TYR A 252 -16.36 13.86 -6.85
C TYR A 252 -17.18 13.46 -8.07
N PRO A 253 -16.90 12.30 -8.71
CA PRO A 253 -17.70 11.87 -9.85
C PRO A 253 -19.15 11.64 -9.44
N VAL A 254 -20.10 12.29 -10.12
CA VAL A 254 -21.53 12.22 -9.74
C VAL A 254 -22.19 10.88 -10.06
N ASP A 255 -21.54 10.05 -10.90
CA ASP A 255 -22.05 8.77 -11.40
C ASP A 255 -21.16 7.56 -11.02
N GLY A 256 -20.21 7.72 -10.11
CA GLY A 256 -19.29 6.64 -9.76
C GLY A 256 -18.53 6.90 -8.47
N LEU A 257 -19.19 7.53 -7.48
CA LEU A 257 -18.57 7.85 -6.20
C LEU A 257 -18.68 6.67 -5.22
N ALA A 258 -17.56 6.18 -4.71
CA ALA A 258 -17.51 5.26 -3.59
C ALA A 258 -17.10 5.99 -2.30
N ILE A 259 -17.63 5.53 -1.17
CA ILE A 259 -17.31 6.06 0.16
C ILE A 259 -16.82 4.91 1.03
N ALA A 260 -15.57 4.95 1.44
CA ALA A 260 -14.98 4.01 2.37
C ALA A 260 -15.46 4.29 3.81
N ASP A 261 -15.75 3.24 4.60
CA ASP A 261 -16.36 3.35 5.94
C ASP A 261 -15.44 3.03 7.10
N ALA A 262 -14.15 2.78 6.85
CA ALA A 262 -13.10 2.54 7.85
C ALA A 262 -13.58 1.69 9.06
N PRO A 263 -14.01 0.45 8.86
CA PRO A 263 -14.54 -0.40 9.92
C PRO A 263 -13.42 -0.90 10.83
N LEU A 264 -13.61 -0.81 12.15
CA LEU A 264 -12.78 -1.46 13.15
C LEU A 264 -13.52 -2.69 13.67
N GLY A 265 -12.89 -3.86 13.58
CA GLY A 265 -13.47 -5.14 14.00
C GLY A 265 -12.51 -5.98 14.84
N LEU A 266 -13.05 -6.69 15.84
CA LEU A 266 -12.32 -7.64 16.69
C LEU A 266 -12.23 -9.00 16.01
N VAL A 267 -11.04 -9.58 15.91
CA VAL A 267 -10.87 -11.01 15.58
C VAL A 267 -11.06 -11.81 16.87
N ALA A 268 -12.26 -12.35 17.05
CA ALA A 268 -12.68 -13.02 18.29
C ALA A 268 -11.97 -14.38 18.47
N LYS A 269 -10.97 -14.43 19.31
CA LYS A 269 -10.18 -15.64 19.65
C LYS A 269 -10.59 -16.28 20.96
N GLY A 270 -11.50 -15.65 21.71
CA GLY A 270 -11.98 -16.11 23.02
C GLY A 270 -11.05 -15.69 24.16
N ASP A 271 -10.36 -14.57 24.04
CA ASP A 271 -9.58 -13.93 25.11
C ASP A 271 -10.38 -12.77 25.73
N PRO A 272 -10.99 -12.96 26.94
CA PRO A 272 -11.85 -11.96 27.53
C PRO A 272 -11.14 -10.63 27.86
N ALA A 273 -9.82 -10.67 28.14
CA ALA A 273 -9.06 -9.47 28.44
C ALA A 273 -8.88 -8.61 27.18
N LYS A 274 -8.56 -9.24 26.05
CA LYS A 274 -8.46 -8.56 24.75
C LYS A 274 -9.82 -8.08 24.26
N ASP A 275 -10.88 -8.87 24.43
CA ASP A 275 -12.25 -8.50 24.05
C ASP A 275 -12.70 -7.25 24.81
N ALA A 276 -12.44 -7.19 26.14
CA ALA A 276 -12.76 -6.03 26.96
C ALA A 276 -11.90 -4.79 26.62
N ALA A 277 -10.62 -4.98 26.35
CA ALA A 277 -9.73 -3.88 25.94
C ALA A 277 -10.16 -3.32 24.57
N PHE A 278 -10.47 -4.19 23.60
CA PHE A 278 -10.96 -3.79 22.28
C PHE A 278 -12.26 -2.97 22.37
N ALA A 279 -13.23 -3.41 23.20
CA ALA A 279 -14.48 -2.68 23.37
C ALA A 279 -14.23 -1.25 23.87
N LYS A 280 -13.36 -1.07 24.87
CA LYS A 280 -12.99 0.26 25.38
C LYS A 280 -12.27 1.11 24.34
N ILE A 281 -11.38 0.52 23.52
CA ILE A 281 -10.72 1.22 22.40
C ILE A 281 -11.78 1.73 21.42
N GLN A 282 -12.72 0.89 21.04
CA GLN A 282 -13.78 1.23 20.08
C GLN A 282 -14.69 2.32 20.64
N ASP A 283 -15.13 2.20 21.91
CA ASP A 283 -15.96 3.21 22.58
C ASP A 283 -15.25 4.57 22.65
N TYR A 284 -13.95 4.57 22.96
CA TYR A 284 -13.17 5.81 22.99
C TYR A 284 -13.09 6.44 21.60
N LEU A 285 -12.82 5.67 20.56
CA LEU A 285 -12.74 6.15 19.17
C LEU A 285 -14.08 6.71 18.68
N LEU A 286 -15.20 6.17 19.16
CA LEU A 286 -16.55 6.62 18.83
C LEU A 286 -17.04 7.78 19.71
N SER A 287 -16.28 8.16 20.73
CA SER A 287 -16.65 9.28 21.60
C SER A 287 -16.65 10.62 20.87
N ALA A 288 -17.54 11.53 21.23
CA ALA A 288 -17.70 12.83 20.57
C ALA A 288 -16.39 13.65 20.51
N PRO A 289 -15.55 13.72 21.56
CA PRO A 289 -14.26 14.41 21.46
C PRO A 289 -13.34 13.85 20.40
N VAL A 290 -13.23 12.51 20.29
CA VAL A 290 -12.36 11.85 19.32
C VAL A 290 -12.92 11.96 17.91
N GLN A 291 -14.24 11.84 17.75
CA GLN A 291 -14.90 12.07 16.46
C GLN A 291 -14.65 13.50 15.93
N ASN A 292 -14.63 14.51 16.81
CA ASN A 292 -14.23 15.88 16.45
C ASN A 292 -12.74 15.97 16.08
N GLN A 293 -11.85 15.22 16.73
CA GLN A 293 -10.44 15.17 16.32
C GLN A 293 -10.28 14.56 14.94
N LEU A 294 -10.97 13.45 14.64
CA LEU A 294 -10.97 12.81 13.34
C LEU A 294 -11.53 13.75 12.24
N LEU A 295 -12.61 14.46 12.55
CA LEU A 295 -13.19 15.48 11.64
C LEU A 295 -12.15 16.57 11.33
N ASN A 296 -11.44 17.08 12.34
CA ASN A 296 -10.39 18.07 12.15
C ASN A 296 -9.15 17.56 11.41
N GLN A 297 -9.05 16.25 11.20
CA GLN A 297 -8.06 15.61 10.34
C GLN A 297 -8.62 15.19 8.96
N GLY A 298 -9.76 15.74 8.55
CA GLY A 298 -10.36 15.51 7.24
C GLY A 298 -11.10 14.17 7.09
N ARG A 299 -11.48 13.55 8.20
CA ARG A 299 -12.28 12.32 8.20
C ARG A 299 -13.73 12.64 8.53
N ARG A 300 -14.65 12.27 7.64
CA ARG A 300 -16.07 12.49 7.86
C ARG A 300 -16.57 11.56 8.95
N THR A 301 -17.17 12.11 10.00
CA THR A 301 -17.69 11.36 11.15
C THR A 301 -19.22 11.41 11.19
N GLY A 302 -19.84 10.34 11.70
CA GLY A 302 -21.30 10.23 11.82
C GLY A 302 -22.05 9.90 10.52
N LEU A 303 -23.35 9.56 10.68
CA LEU A 303 -24.31 9.41 9.60
C LEU A 303 -25.08 10.73 9.44
N GLY A 304 -24.74 11.54 8.45
CA GLY A 304 -25.50 12.75 8.16
C GLY A 304 -25.46 13.83 9.25
N VAL A 305 -24.44 13.80 10.10
CA VAL A 305 -24.30 14.79 11.18
C VAL A 305 -23.98 16.14 10.56
N ASN A 306 -24.77 17.14 10.93
CA ASN A 306 -24.41 18.53 10.76
C ASN A 306 -22.96 18.72 11.22
N ALA A 307 -22.09 18.94 10.27
CA ALA A 307 -20.68 19.22 10.53
C ALA A 307 -20.49 20.65 11.09
N SER A 308 -21.38 21.05 12.00
CA SER A 308 -21.29 22.30 12.75
C SER A 308 -20.07 22.16 13.68
N GLY A 309 -18.93 22.67 13.23
CA GLY A 309 -17.64 22.55 13.89
C GLY A 309 -16.52 22.03 12.99
N ALA A 310 -16.81 21.60 11.76
CA ALA A 310 -15.78 21.25 10.80
C ALA A 310 -14.92 22.47 10.46
N ASN A 311 -13.61 22.32 10.60
CA ASN A 311 -12.67 23.39 10.27
C ASN A 311 -12.66 23.64 8.76
N GLN A 312 -13.04 24.84 8.33
CA GLN A 312 -13.05 25.23 6.91
C GLN A 312 -11.66 25.29 6.26
N THR A 313 -10.58 25.29 7.05
CA THR A 313 -9.23 25.13 6.48
C THR A 313 -8.94 23.70 6.12
N VAL A 314 -9.64 22.74 6.74
CA VAL A 314 -9.58 21.30 6.46
C VAL A 314 -10.56 20.94 5.35
N PHE A 315 -11.84 21.23 5.57
CA PHE A 315 -12.90 21.09 4.56
C PHE A 315 -13.07 22.41 3.82
N ASN A 316 -12.21 22.63 2.80
CA ASN A 316 -12.13 23.91 2.08
C ASN A 316 -12.94 23.88 0.78
N PRO A 317 -14.11 24.57 0.71
CA PRO A 317 -14.95 24.58 -0.49
C PRO A 317 -14.24 25.19 -1.72
N ALA A 318 -13.28 26.10 -1.51
CA ALA A 318 -12.50 26.67 -2.61
C ALA A 318 -11.58 25.63 -3.29
N LEU A 319 -11.33 24.50 -2.61
CA LEU A 319 -10.62 23.32 -3.14
C LEU A 319 -11.59 22.17 -3.47
N GLY A 320 -12.89 22.44 -3.59
CA GLY A 320 -13.91 21.43 -3.89
C GLY A 320 -14.29 20.53 -2.72
N ILE A 321 -13.68 20.72 -1.54
CA ILE A 321 -13.89 19.88 -0.35
C ILE A 321 -14.95 20.54 0.53
N ASP A 322 -16.22 20.25 0.27
CA ASP A 322 -17.33 20.77 1.06
C ASP A 322 -17.91 19.66 1.94
N ILE A 323 -17.84 19.86 3.25
CA ILE A 323 -18.38 18.92 4.24
C ILE A 323 -19.91 18.77 4.13
N ASN A 324 -20.60 19.83 3.68
CA ASN A 324 -22.06 19.87 3.53
C ASN A 324 -22.55 19.36 2.17
N LYS A 325 -21.61 19.02 1.26
CA LYS A 325 -21.98 18.48 -0.05
C LYS A 325 -22.72 17.15 0.12
N VAL A 326 -23.91 17.07 -0.46
CA VAL A 326 -24.67 15.81 -0.53
C VAL A 326 -23.96 14.89 -1.51
N LEU A 327 -23.57 13.73 -1.03
CA LEU A 327 -22.85 12.70 -1.79
C LEU A 327 -23.77 11.50 -1.99
N THR A 328 -23.85 11.01 -3.21
CA THR A 328 -24.60 9.79 -3.55
C THR A 328 -23.60 8.68 -3.88
N PRO A 329 -23.27 7.82 -2.92
CA PRO A 329 -22.33 6.73 -3.17
C PRO A 329 -22.97 5.60 -3.97
N ILE A 330 -22.13 4.86 -4.69
CA ILE A 330 -22.50 3.55 -5.25
C ILE A 330 -22.82 2.56 -4.13
N THR A 331 -23.70 1.60 -4.40
CA THR A 331 -23.96 0.47 -3.50
C THR A 331 -22.98 -0.66 -3.79
N MET A 332 -22.23 -1.16 -2.78
CA MET A 332 -21.34 -2.30 -3.01
C MET A 332 -22.14 -3.53 -3.40
N PRO A 333 -21.75 -4.24 -4.48
CA PRO A 333 -22.49 -5.41 -4.95
C PRO A 333 -22.25 -6.63 -4.06
N ALA A 334 -22.92 -7.75 -4.40
CA ALA A 334 -22.73 -9.03 -3.72
C ALA A 334 -21.28 -9.53 -3.85
N PRO A 335 -20.76 -10.32 -2.87
CA PRO A 335 -19.39 -10.79 -2.85
C PRO A 335 -18.93 -11.47 -4.15
N GLU A 336 -19.80 -12.24 -4.79
CA GLU A 336 -19.51 -12.97 -6.04
C GLU A 336 -19.25 -11.98 -7.19
N VAL A 337 -20.02 -10.90 -7.25
CA VAL A 337 -19.84 -9.83 -8.24
C VAL A 337 -18.54 -9.07 -7.98
N ILE A 338 -18.21 -8.81 -6.71
CA ILE A 338 -16.93 -8.19 -6.33
C ILE A 338 -15.76 -9.07 -6.77
N GLU A 339 -15.78 -10.37 -6.45
CA GLU A 339 -14.72 -11.32 -6.82
C GLU A 339 -14.57 -11.43 -8.34
N LYS A 340 -15.68 -11.49 -9.10
CA LYS A 340 -15.66 -11.47 -10.56
C LYS A 340 -15.07 -10.17 -11.11
N ALA A 341 -15.49 -9.03 -10.58
CA ALA A 341 -14.98 -7.71 -10.99
C ALA A 341 -13.47 -7.59 -10.75
N LEU A 342 -12.97 -7.98 -9.57
CA LEU A 342 -11.54 -7.97 -9.26
C LEU A 342 -10.73 -8.95 -10.14
N THR A 343 -11.32 -10.10 -10.48
CA THR A 343 -10.72 -11.03 -11.45
C THR A 343 -10.61 -10.40 -12.83
N LEU A 344 -11.68 -9.75 -13.32
CA LEU A 344 -11.68 -9.03 -14.61
C LEU A 344 -10.69 -7.86 -14.62
N TYR A 345 -10.58 -7.11 -13.50
CA TYR A 345 -9.55 -6.09 -13.38
C TYR A 345 -8.16 -6.68 -13.66
N GLN A 346 -7.84 -7.78 -13.00
CA GLN A 346 -6.51 -8.39 -13.05
C GLN A 346 -6.22 -9.04 -14.40
N THR A 347 -7.20 -9.72 -15.00
CA THR A 347 -6.97 -10.56 -16.19
C THR A 347 -7.31 -9.89 -17.52
N ALA A 348 -8.14 -8.82 -17.49
CA ALA A 348 -8.71 -8.26 -18.71
C ALA A 348 -8.66 -6.74 -18.80
N PHE A 349 -8.79 -5.99 -17.69
CA PHE A 349 -9.08 -4.55 -17.78
C PHE A 349 -7.90 -3.65 -17.47
N ARG A 350 -7.04 -4.02 -16.50
CA ARG A 350 -5.87 -3.19 -16.17
C ARG A 350 -4.89 -3.08 -17.33
N LYS A 351 -4.09 -2.05 -17.29
CA LYS A 351 -2.94 -1.92 -18.19
C LYS A 351 -2.07 -3.17 -18.08
N PRO A 352 -1.62 -3.79 -19.19
CA PRO A 352 -0.74 -4.95 -19.10
C PRO A 352 0.56 -4.61 -18.40
N SER A 353 1.14 -5.58 -17.68
CA SER A 353 2.41 -5.42 -17.00
C SER A 353 3.57 -5.98 -17.81
N LEU A 354 4.72 -5.28 -17.77
CA LEU A 354 6.01 -5.80 -18.16
C LEU A 354 6.84 -5.90 -16.88
N THR A 355 6.93 -7.10 -16.32
CA THR A 355 7.59 -7.33 -15.03
C THR A 355 8.89 -8.09 -15.23
N VAL A 356 9.99 -7.53 -14.74
CA VAL A 356 11.30 -8.17 -14.71
C VAL A 356 11.58 -8.66 -13.31
N PHE A 357 11.79 -9.95 -13.14
CA PHE A 357 12.21 -10.57 -11.87
C PHE A 357 13.72 -10.80 -11.92
N VAL A 358 14.46 -10.07 -11.11
CA VAL A 358 15.91 -10.19 -10.94
C VAL A 358 16.17 -10.92 -9.63
N LEU A 359 16.61 -12.19 -9.73
CA LEU A 359 16.54 -13.17 -8.65
C LEU A 359 17.94 -13.59 -8.19
N ASP A 360 18.25 -13.29 -6.95
CA ASP A 360 19.54 -13.62 -6.32
C ASP A 360 19.66 -15.12 -6.04
N PHE A 361 20.71 -15.72 -6.59
CA PHE A 361 21.16 -17.08 -6.31
C PHE A 361 22.63 -17.09 -5.89
N SER A 362 23.09 -16.02 -5.21
CA SER A 362 24.41 -15.99 -4.58
C SER A 362 24.52 -16.99 -3.43
N GLY A 363 25.75 -17.24 -2.96
CA GLY A 363 26.02 -18.29 -1.97
C GLY A 363 25.29 -18.09 -0.63
N SER A 364 25.00 -16.85 -0.23
CA SER A 364 24.24 -16.52 0.99
C SER A 364 22.78 -17.00 0.95
N MET A 365 22.22 -17.13 -0.25
CA MET A 365 20.85 -17.65 -0.46
C MET A 365 20.71 -19.15 -0.22
N ALA A 366 21.81 -19.90 0.00
CA ALA A 366 21.73 -21.35 0.15
C ALA A 366 20.84 -21.79 1.33
N GLY A 367 19.99 -22.78 1.11
CA GLY A 367 19.07 -23.32 2.11
C GLY A 367 17.66 -22.74 2.02
N SER A 368 17.09 -22.31 3.15
CA SER A 368 15.68 -21.87 3.21
C SER A 368 15.40 -20.66 2.33
N ALA A 369 16.34 -19.74 2.18
CA ALA A 369 16.19 -18.53 1.36
C ALA A 369 15.98 -18.87 -0.12
N GLU A 370 16.77 -19.80 -0.66
CA GLU A 370 16.62 -20.30 -2.03
C GLU A 370 15.25 -20.97 -2.23
N GLU A 371 14.80 -21.76 -1.25
CA GLU A 371 13.50 -22.44 -1.33
C GLU A 371 12.33 -21.46 -1.24
N GLU A 372 12.40 -20.46 -0.37
CA GLU A 372 11.39 -19.42 -0.25
C GLU A 372 11.29 -18.58 -1.54
N LEU A 373 12.43 -18.21 -2.15
CA LEU A 373 12.46 -17.55 -3.44
C LEU A 373 11.76 -18.37 -4.51
N LYS A 374 12.10 -19.65 -4.65
CA LYS A 374 11.50 -20.55 -5.64
C LYS A 374 10.00 -20.71 -5.41
N ASN A 375 9.58 -20.82 -4.15
CA ASN A 375 8.17 -20.89 -3.81
C ASN A 375 7.43 -19.59 -4.15
N ALA A 376 8.00 -18.43 -3.85
CA ALA A 376 7.42 -17.14 -4.21
C ALA A 376 7.28 -17.00 -5.73
N MET A 377 8.30 -17.37 -6.50
CA MET A 377 8.23 -17.38 -7.96
C MET A 377 7.19 -18.37 -8.50
N ARG A 378 6.99 -19.52 -7.84
CA ARG A 378 5.91 -20.43 -8.18
C ARG A 378 4.54 -19.78 -8.03
N VAL A 379 4.32 -19.07 -6.92
CA VAL A 379 3.06 -18.33 -6.71
C VAL A 379 2.83 -17.27 -7.79
N MET A 380 3.90 -16.60 -8.27
CA MET A 380 3.79 -15.58 -9.31
C MET A 380 3.48 -16.17 -10.70
N LEU A 381 3.98 -17.36 -11.00
CA LEU A 381 3.91 -17.95 -12.34
C LEU A 381 2.82 -19.03 -12.49
N ASP A 382 2.44 -19.72 -11.42
CA ASP A 382 1.32 -20.66 -11.43
C ASP A 382 -0.01 -19.92 -11.32
N GLN A 383 -0.79 -19.87 -12.39
CA GLN A 383 -2.03 -19.09 -12.46
C GLN A 383 -3.09 -19.55 -11.45
N SER A 384 -3.07 -20.82 -11.05
CA SER A 384 -3.99 -21.35 -10.03
C SER A 384 -3.63 -20.82 -8.64
N LEU A 385 -2.34 -20.77 -8.31
CA LEU A 385 -1.85 -20.16 -7.07
C LEU A 385 -1.99 -18.64 -7.09
N ALA A 386 -1.64 -17.99 -8.21
CA ALA A 386 -1.75 -16.56 -8.40
C ALA A 386 -3.18 -16.04 -8.20
N LYS A 387 -4.21 -16.85 -8.56
CA LYS A 387 -5.62 -16.50 -8.34
C LYS A 387 -5.93 -16.20 -6.88
N ARG A 388 -5.45 -17.01 -5.95
CA ARG A 388 -5.67 -16.81 -4.52
C ARG A 388 -5.15 -15.46 -4.03
N TYR A 389 -4.05 -15.00 -4.60
CA TYR A 389 -3.39 -13.74 -4.23
C TYR A 389 -3.79 -12.56 -5.12
N MET A 390 -4.76 -12.73 -6.03
CA MET A 390 -5.15 -11.74 -7.04
C MET A 390 -3.97 -11.24 -7.89
N LEU A 391 -3.12 -12.17 -8.35
CA LEU A 391 -1.89 -11.91 -9.10
C LEU A 391 -1.89 -12.53 -10.50
N GLN A 392 -3.06 -13.00 -10.98
CA GLN A 392 -3.15 -13.64 -12.29
C GLN A 392 -2.57 -12.76 -13.40
N ALA A 393 -1.95 -13.42 -14.35
CA ALA A 393 -1.49 -12.76 -15.57
C ALA A 393 -2.65 -12.47 -16.51
N SER A 394 -2.52 -11.38 -17.27
CA SER A 394 -3.36 -11.11 -18.45
C SER A 394 -2.73 -11.72 -19.72
N PRO A 395 -3.51 -11.92 -20.81
CA PRO A 395 -2.95 -12.40 -22.07
C PRO A 395 -1.88 -11.50 -22.71
N LYS A 396 -1.75 -10.26 -22.21
CA LYS A 396 -0.79 -9.27 -22.73
C LYS A 396 0.35 -8.97 -21.77
N ASP A 397 0.40 -9.61 -20.60
CA ASP A 397 1.51 -9.42 -19.65
C ASP A 397 2.81 -10.01 -20.18
N VAL A 398 3.92 -9.44 -19.77
CA VAL A 398 5.26 -9.91 -20.13
C VAL A 398 6.04 -10.17 -18.84
N PHE A 399 6.61 -11.35 -18.74
CA PHE A 399 7.47 -11.79 -17.65
C PHE A 399 8.89 -11.99 -18.18
N ILE A 400 9.84 -11.27 -17.60
CA ILE A 400 11.28 -11.47 -17.86
C ILE A 400 11.90 -11.93 -16.56
N VAL A 401 12.66 -12.99 -16.58
CA VAL A 401 13.33 -13.55 -15.41
C VAL A 401 14.83 -13.59 -15.62
N VAL A 402 15.57 -13.10 -14.65
CA VAL A 402 17.02 -12.92 -14.68
C VAL A 402 17.62 -13.43 -13.36
N PRO A 403 17.94 -14.72 -13.25
CA PRO A 403 18.71 -15.25 -12.11
C PRO A 403 20.15 -14.75 -12.20
N PHE A 404 20.74 -14.46 -11.04
CA PHE A 404 22.10 -13.97 -10.94
C PHE A 404 22.82 -14.46 -9.69
N ASP A 405 24.12 -14.32 -9.70
CA ASP A 405 25.04 -14.38 -8.56
C ASP A 405 26.08 -13.25 -8.69
N SER A 406 27.36 -13.51 -8.80
CA SER A 406 28.38 -12.56 -9.20
C SER A 406 28.25 -12.10 -10.67
N GLN A 407 27.37 -12.75 -11.44
CA GLN A 407 27.08 -12.45 -12.84
C GLN A 407 25.65 -12.88 -13.21
N THR A 408 25.15 -12.34 -14.34
CA THR A 408 23.89 -12.79 -14.90
C THR A 408 24.00 -14.21 -15.43
N ARG A 409 23.13 -15.12 -14.98
CA ARG A 409 23.14 -16.52 -15.42
C ARG A 409 22.45 -16.73 -16.76
N TRP A 410 21.25 -16.16 -16.90
CA TRP A 410 20.48 -16.17 -18.13
C TRP A 410 19.37 -15.11 -18.09
N VAL A 411 18.78 -14.78 -19.24
CA VAL A 411 17.58 -13.96 -19.38
C VAL A 411 16.57 -14.76 -20.18
N LYS A 412 15.40 -15.01 -19.60
CA LYS A 412 14.28 -15.69 -20.26
C LYS A 412 13.01 -14.89 -20.15
N LYS A 413 12.15 -15.01 -21.18
CA LYS A 413 10.93 -14.25 -21.32
C LYS A 413 9.74 -15.16 -21.63
N VAL A 414 8.57 -14.82 -21.06
CA VAL A 414 7.26 -15.38 -21.43
C VAL A 414 6.28 -14.24 -21.62
N GLU A 415 5.50 -14.31 -22.69
CA GLU A 415 4.42 -13.39 -23.00
C GLU A 415 3.07 -14.08 -22.80
N GLY A 416 2.14 -13.36 -22.15
CA GLY A 416 0.79 -13.84 -21.88
C GLY A 416 0.68 -14.67 -20.62
N ASN A 417 -0.44 -15.39 -20.53
CA ASN A 417 -0.86 -16.15 -19.36
C ASN A 417 -0.98 -17.67 -19.63
N ASP A 418 -0.30 -18.16 -20.64
CA ASP A 418 -0.25 -19.60 -20.92
C ASP A 418 0.42 -20.34 -19.76
N GLN A 419 -0.37 -21.19 -19.07
CA GLN A 419 0.07 -21.90 -17.89
C GLN A 419 1.31 -22.78 -18.14
N ASN A 420 1.39 -23.44 -19.29
CA ASN A 420 2.51 -24.35 -19.59
C ASN A 420 3.80 -23.56 -19.76
N LYS A 421 3.78 -22.46 -20.52
CA LYS A 421 4.95 -21.60 -20.72
C LYS A 421 5.41 -20.94 -19.41
N LEU A 422 4.47 -20.50 -18.58
CA LEU A 422 4.79 -19.94 -17.27
C LEU A 422 5.40 -20.99 -16.34
N MET A 423 4.90 -22.24 -16.36
CA MET A 423 5.46 -23.34 -15.57
C MET A 423 6.82 -23.80 -16.11
N GLU A 424 7.09 -23.76 -17.42
CA GLU A 424 8.43 -23.98 -17.99
C GLU A 424 9.42 -22.91 -17.48
N LEU A 425 8.98 -21.66 -17.41
CA LEU A 425 9.81 -20.58 -16.87
C LEU A 425 10.10 -20.81 -15.37
N TRP A 426 9.07 -21.19 -14.57
CA TRP A 426 9.26 -21.55 -13.17
C TRP A 426 10.22 -22.74 -13.02
N GLN A 427 10.09 -23.79 -13.83
CA GLN A 427 10.99 -24.94 -13.79
C GLN A 427 12.45 -24.54 -14.08
N ALA A 428 12.68 -23.55 -14.96
CA ALA A 428 14.02 -23.02 -15.18
C ALA A 428 14.58 -22.37 -13.92
N VAL A 429 13.77 -21.58 -13.19
CA VAL A 429 14.14 -20.99 -11.89
C VAL A 429 14.37 -22.08 -10.84
N ALA A 430 13.50 -23.09 -10.78
CA ALA A 430 13.58 -24.17 -9.78
C ALA A 430 14.86 -25.00 -9.88
N ARG A 431 15.50 -25.05 -11.06
CA ARG A 431 16.78 -25.76 -11.30
C ARG A 431 18.00 -24.97 -10.82
N GLU A 432 17.86 -23.66 -10.59
CA GLU A 432 18.97 -22.83 -10.10
C GLU A 432 19.40 -23.26 -8.70
N LYS A 433 20.68 -23.09 -8.41
CA LYS A 433 21.28 -23.37 -7.11
C LYS A 433 22.12 -22.18 -6.67
N ALA A 434 22.03 -21.86 -5.38
CA ALA A 434 22.79 -20.78 -4.79
C ALA A 434 24.28 -21.08 -4.77
N ASN A 435 25.10 -20.16 -5.32
CA ASN A 435 26.58 -20.21 -5.28
C ASN A 435 27.18 -18.85 -5.64
N ASN A 436 28.49 -18.70 -5.54
CA ASN A 436 29.27 -17.50 -5.88
C ASN A 436 28.95 -16.23 -5.06
N GLY A 437 29.48 -15.07 -5.49
CA GLY A 437 29.24 -13.74 -4.90
C GLY A 437 27.95 -13.08 -5.40
N THR A 438 27.84 -11.76 -5.18
CA THR A 438 26.59 -11.03 -5.45
C THR A 438 26.87 -9.76 -6.27
N ASP A 439 26.25 -9.61 -7.46
CA ASP A 439 26.18 -8.34 -8.21
C ASP A 439 24.73 -8.03 -8.58
N ILE A 440 24.10 -7.10 -7.85
CA ILE A 440 22.70 -6.71 -8.06
C ILE A 440 22.50 -5.77 -9.25
N TYR A 441 23.53 -5.17 -9.78
CA TYR A 441 23.41 -4.12 -10.82
C TYR A 441 23.47 -4.70 -12.22
N SER A 442 24.45 -5.57 -12.50
CA SER A 442 24.62 -6.18 -13.84
C SER A 442 23.39 -6.95 -14.34
N PRO A 443 22.64 -7.72 -13.53
CA PRO A 443 21.46 -8.43 -14.00
C PRO A 443 20.30 -7.49 -14.35
N VAL A 444 20.16 -6.35 -13.67
CA VAL A 444 19.21 -5.30 -14.07
C VAL A 444 19.60 -4.75 -15.44
N ILE A 445 20.90 -4.45 -15.65
CA ILE A 445 21.42 -3.96 -16.94
C ILE A 445 21.16 -5.00 -18.06
N ALA A 446 21.38 -6.28 -17.78
CA ALA A 446 21.17 -7.38 -18.74
C ALA A 446 19.70 -7.51 -19.20
N ALA A 447 18.73 -7.07 -18.39
CA ALA A 447 17.31 -7.07 -18.75
C ALA A 447 16.91 -5.92 -19.67
N LEU A 448 17.65 -4.80 -19.70
CA LEU A 448 17.24 -3.59 -20.41
C LEU A 448 17.02 -3.81 -21.93
N PRO A 449 17.85 -4.59 -22.66
CA PRO A 449 17.62 -4.88 -24.08
C PRO A 449 16.29 -5.60 -24.33
N GLU A 450 15.86 -6.48 -23.42
CA GLU A 450 14.56 -7.17 -23.54
C GLU A 450 13.40 -6.19 -23.30
N ILE A 451 13.51 -5.30 -22.30
CA ILE A 451 12.50 -4.26 -22.03
C ILE A 451 12.33 -3.35 -23.23
N ARG A 452 13.42 -2.96 -23.90
CA ARG A 452 13.41 -2.05 -25.06
C ARG A 452 12.72 -2.62 -26.30
N LYS A 453 12.46 -3.91 -26.36
CA LYS A 453 11.67 -4.53 -27.44
C LYS A 453 10.19 -4.15 -27.38
N TYR A 454 9.73 -3.57 -26.26
CA TYR A 454 8.34 -3.18 -26.02
C TYR A 454 8.19 -1.66 -26.03
N ASN A 455 7.01 -1.18 -26.47
CA ASN A 455 6.66 0.21 -26.24
C ASN A 455 6.32 0.38 -24.75
N TYR A 456 7.25 0.96 -24.01
CA TYR A 456 7.20 1.18 -22.57
C TYR A 456 5.90 1.85 -22.10
N GLU A 457 5.35 2.79 -22.87
CA GLU A 457 4.14 3.53 -22.53
C GLU A 457 2.87 2.67 -22.51
N ASN A 458 2.89 1.54 -23.22
CA ASN A 458 1.75 0.62 -23.31
C ASN A 458 1.70 -0.37 -22.13
N TYR A 459 2.70 -0.36 -21.26
CA TYR A 459 2.82 -1.28 -20.14
C TYR A 459 2.98 -0.54 -18.80
N SER A 460 2.51 -1.16 -17.73
CA SER A 460 2.99 -0.89 -16.39
C SER A 460 4.30 -1.66 -16.22
N THR A 461 5.44 -0.96 -16.35
CA THR A 461 6.76 -1.60 -16.40
C THR A 461 7.50 -1.46 -15.10
N SER A 462 8.04 -2.56 -14.56
CA SER A 462 8.85 -2.56 -13.33
C SER A 462 9.88 -3.67 -13.30
N VAL A 463 10.96 -3.43 -12.57
CA VAL A 463 11.93 -4.43 -12.16
C VAL A 463 11.70 -4.77 -10.69
N ILE A 464 11.61 -6.04 -10.36
CA ILE A 464 11.56 -6.56 -8.98
C ILE A 464 12.89 -7.25 -8.72
N LEU A 465 13.77 -6.57 -8.00
CA LEU A 465 15.08 -7.06 -7.58
C LEU A 465 14.96 -7.70 -6.20
N MET A 466 15.31 -8.96 -6.08
CA MET A 466 15.35 -9.67 -4.82
C MET A 466 16.77 -10.08 -4.47
N THR A 467 17.23 -9.77 -3.26
CA THR A 467 18.57 -10.11 -2.77
C THR A 467 18.62 -10.22 -1.26
N ASP A 468 19.49 -11.11 -0.75
CA ASP A 468 19.87 -11.22 0.65
C ASP A 468 21.32 -10.75 0.92
N GLY A 469 22.06 -10.38 -0.12
CA GLY A 469 23.47 -10.06 -0.09
C GLY A 469 23.82 -8.59 -0.26
N LYS A 470 25.08 -8.28 0.01
CA LYS A 470 25.70 -7.02 -0.33
C LYS A 470 26.37 -7.12 -1.68
N SER A 471 26.08 -6.19 -2.59
CA SER A 471 26.62 -6.19 -3.93
C SER A 471 28.06 -5.70 -3.99
N GLU A 472 28.86 -6.38 -4.80
CA GLU A 472 30.22 -5.97 -5.19
C GLU A 472 30.26 -5.19 -6.51
N GLY A 473 29.11 -5.05 -7.22
CA GLY A 473 29.00 -4.39 -8.51
C GLY A 473 28.96 -2.86 -8.44
N SER A 474 28.80 -2.21 -9.59
CA SER A 474 28.83 -0.74 -9.74
C SER A 474 27.46 -0.13 -9.96
N PHE A 475 26.99 0.69 -9.02
CA PHE A 475 25.77 1.48 -9.16
C PHE A 475 25.86 2.53 -10.29
N ASP A 476 27.04 3.09 -10.51
CA ASP A 476 27.22 4.07 -11.59
C ASP A 476 27.01 3.46 -12.98
N ASN A 477 27.41 2.20 -13.17
CA ASN A 477 27.14 1.48 -14.42
C ASN A 477 25.64 1.30 -14.66
N LEU A 478 24.88 1.00 -13.61
CA LEU A 478 23.41 0.90 -13.71
C LEU A 478 22.79 2.27 -14.08
N LYS A 479 23.20 3.36 -13.43
CA LYS A 479 22.71 4.72 -13.74
C LYS A 479 22.96 5.10 -15.19
N GLN A 480 24.20 4.88 -15.66
CA GLN A 480 24.59 5.17 -17.04
C GLN A 480 23.80 4.31 -18.06
N SER A 481 23.60 3.03 -17.76
CA SER A 481 22.87 2.11 -18.64
C SER A 481 21.39 2.49 -18.74
N LEU A 482 20.74 2.86 -17.63
CA LEU A 482 19.36 3.34 -17.60
C LEU A 482 19.22 4.65 -18.38
N ALA A 483 20.15 5.58 -18.21
CA ALA A 483 20.17 6.85 -18.94
C ALA A 483 20.37 6.65 -20.45
N ALA A 484 21.33 5.82 -20.86
CA ALA A 484 21.64 5.53 -22.26
C ALA A 484 20.45 4.90 -22.99
N GLN A 485 19.56 4.19 -22.27
CA GLN A 485 18.38 3.55 -22.84
C GLN A 485 17.07 4.33 -22.63
N ALA A 486 17.12 5.55 -22.08
CA ALA A 486 15.98 6.39 -21.74
C ALA A 486 14.97 5.68 -20.78
N LEU A 487 15.48 4.92 -19.82
CA LEU A 487 14.71 4.14 -18.84
C LEU A 487 14.90 4.64 -17.40
N THR A 488 15.40 5.85 -17.19
CA THR A 488 15.65 6.43 -15.84
C THR A 488 14.39 6.55 -14.98
N GLY A 489 13.20 6.64 -15.59
CA GLY A 489 11.92 6.68 -14.88
C GLY A 489 11.30 5.30 -14.60
N MET A 490 11.94 4.21 -15.04
CA MET A 490 11.47 2.85 -14.80
C MET A 490 11.73 2.45 -13.34
N PRO A 491 10.70 2.09 -12.56
CA PRO A 491 10.89 1.74 -11.16
C PRO A 491 11.63 0.41 -10.98
N VAL A 492 12.59 0.41 -10.07
CA VAL A 492 13.19 -0.81 -9.53
C VAL A 492 12.70 -0.97 -8.09
N TYR A 493 11.90 -1.97 -7.87
CA TYR A 493 11.40 -2.39 -6.55
C TYR A 493 12.34 -3.45 -6.00
N SER A 494 12.93 -3.18 -4.84
CA SER A 494 13.84 -4.11 -4.21
C SER A 494 13.15 -4.86 -3.08
N ILE A 495 13.26 -6.17 -3.03
CA ILE A 495 12.84 -6.99 -1.91
C ILE A 495 14.08 -7.37 -1.14
N MET A 496 14.22 -6.78 0.04
CA MET A 496 15.31 -7.05 0.97
C MET A 496 15.02 -8.32 1.76
N PHE A 497 16.00 -9.18 1.82
CA PHE A 497 15.93 -10.46 2.51
C PHE A 497 17.24 -10.69 3.27
N GLY A 498 17.25 -11.51 4.34
CA GLY A 498 18.48 -11.85 5.06
C GLY A 498 19.35 -10.66 5.47
N ALA A 499 20.62 -10.66 5.05
CA ALA A 499 21.64 -9.66 5.39
C ALA A 499 21.89 -8.60 4.30
N ALA A 500 20.94 -8.40 3.39
CA ALA A 500 21.06 -7.39 2.32
C ALA A 500 21.40 -5.99 2.85
N ASP A 501 22.17 -5.23 2.08
CA ASP A 501 22.54 -3.84 2.43
C ASP A 501 21.40 -2.86 2.08
N PRO A 502 20.67 -2.33 3.09
CA PRO A 502 19.59 -1.40 2.84
C PRO A 502 20.03 -0.13 2.12
N SER A 503 21.28 0.29 2.27
CA SER A 503 21.78 1.55 1.67
C SER A 503 21.90 1.41 0.16
N GLN A 504 22.39 0.28 -0.35
CA GLN A 504 22.48 -0.01 -1.78
C GLN A 504 21.08 -0.10 -2.43
N LEU A 505 20.15 -0.78 -1.79
CA LEU A 505 18.79 -0.94 -2.29
C LEU A 505 18.01 0.39 -2.26
N ASN A 506 18.16 1.19 -1.20
CA ASN A 506 17.56 2.51 -1.12
C ASN A 506 18.14 3.47 -2.17
N ALA A 507 19.45 3.41 -2.48
CA ALA A 507 20.04 4.21 -3.54
C ALA A 507 19.41 3.90 -4.91
N ILE A 508 19.20 2.63 -5.23
CA ILE A 508 18.48 2.21 -6.46
C ILE A 508 17.05 2.73 -6.43
N ALA A 509 16.31 2.52 -5.33
CA ALA A 509 14.91 2.92 -5.21
C ALA A 509 14.74 4.44 -5.38
N VAL A 510 15.57 5.25 -4.75
CA VAL A 510 15.54 6.73 -4.87
C VAL A 510 15.80 7.15 -6.32
N PHE A 511 16.83 6.58 -6.97
CA PHE A 511 17.18 6.93 -8.33
C PHE A 511 16.10 6.54 -9.36
N THR A 512 15.45 5.39 -9.18
CA THR A 512 14.48 4.81 -10.12
C THR A 512 13.02 5.09 -9.73
N THR A 513 12.78 5.84 -8.64
CA THR A 513 11.42 6.02 -8.07
C THR A 513 10.71 4.73 -7.68
N GLY A 514 11.51 3.74 -7.32
CA GLY A 514 11.05 2.49 -6.76
C GLY A 514 10.86 2.54 -5.24
N LYS A 515 10.87 1.37 -4.63
CA LYS A 515 10.72 1.19 -3.18
C LYS A 515 11.45 -0.06 -2.72
N VAL A 516 11.88 -0.07 -1.46
CA VAL A 516 12.42 -1.27 -0.80
C VAL A 516 11.34 -1.90 0.07
N PHE A 517 11.13 -3.21 -0.10
CA PHE A 517 10.21 -4.03 0.68
C PHE A 517 11.00 -5.00 1.56
N ASN A 518 10.47 -5.30 2.74
CA ASN A 518 11.07 -6.29 3.63
C ASN A 518 10.41 -7.66 3.41
N GLY A 519 11.17 -8.59 2.82
CA GLY A 519 10.76 -9.96 2.56
C GLY A 519 11.05 -10.95 3.69
N SER A 520 11.72 -10.52 4.77
CA SER A 520 12.23 -11.44 5.81
C SER A 520 11.16 -12.19 6.60
N LYS A 521 9.91 -11.70 6.61
CA LYS A 521 8.79 -12.35 7.31
C LYS A 521 7.89 -13.16 6.38
N ASP A 522 7.63 -12.65 5.19
CA ASP A 522 6.75 -13.24 4.19
C ASP A 522 7.15 -12.72 2.80
N LEU A 523 7.91 -13.55 2.11
CA LEU A 523 8.44 -13.22 0.80
C LEU A 523 7.34 -13.13 -0.27
N ILE A 524 6.31 -13.99 -0.19
CA ILE A 524 5.17 -13.96 -1.12
C ILE A 524 4.44 -12.61 -0.99
N SER A 525 4.19 -12.16 0.24
CA SER A 525 3.57 -10.86 0.50
C SER A 525 4.42 -9.71 -0.06
N ALA A 526 5.75 -9.75 0.13
CA ALA A 526 6.65 -8.72 -0.39
C ALA A 526 6.66 -8.68 -1.93
N PHE A 527 6.69 -9.83 -2.61
CA PHE A 527 6.55 -9.90 -4.08
C PHE A 527 5.20 -9.38 -4.55
N ARG A 528 4.12 -9.74 -3.86
CA ARG A 528 2.78 -9.26 -4.17
C ARG A 528 2.68 -7.75 -4.03
N GLU A 529 3.20 -7.20 -2.93
CA GLU A 529 3.29 -5.76 -2.73
C GLU A 529 4.10 -5.11 -3.87
N ALA A 530 5.31 -5.58 -4.15
CA ALA A 530 6.17 -5.02 -5.20
C ALA A 530 5.50 -5.03 -6.59
N LYS A 531 4.83 -6.13 -6.96
CA LYS A 531 4.12 -6.23 -8.25
C LYS A 531 2.96 -5.22 -8.37
N GLY A 532 2.34 -4.82 -7.29
CA GLY A 532 1.23 -3.86 -7.31
C GLY A 532 1.64 -2.39 -7.35
N TYR A 533 2.92 -2.10 -7.23
CA TYR A 533 3.46 -0.74 -7.30
C TYR A 533 3.90 -0.32 -8.71
N ASN A 534 3.38 -0.94 -9.75
CA ASN A 534 3.77 -0.70 -11.15
C ASN A 534 3.27 0.64 -11.69
#